data_48c3d6f9e12f05d4984b089f1bae212f
#
_entry.id   48c3d6f9e12f05d4984b089f1bae212f
#
_cell.length_a   1.000
_cell.length_b   1.000
_cell.length_c   1.000
_cell.angle_alpha   90.00
_cell.angle_beta   90.00
_cell.angle_gamma   90.00
#
_symmetry.space_group_name_H-M   'P 1'
#
loop_
_entity.id
_entity.type
_entity.pdbx_description
1 polymer ?
#
loop_
_entity_poly.entity_id
_entity_poly.type
_entity_poly.pdbx_seq_one_letter_code
_entity_poly.pdbx_strand_id
1 'polypeptide(L)'
;MEITAEMVKKLRMKTGAGIMASKKALEDSKGDFSKAEQVLQEQGLALAAKKAGRDTSEGVVQSYIHTGGRIGALVEVKCETDFVARTQEFVDLSKNLAMQIAAMNPDNETEDNSLDSLLSQEFIKDPSKTIGELVTEVTAKTGEHIEVKRFIRFAIGD
;
A
#
# COMPACT_ATOMS: atom_id res chain seq x y z
N MET A 1 16.90 -27.81 -3.53
CA MET A 1 15.76 -27.73 -2.60
C MET A 1 14.50 -27.69 -3.43
N GLU A 2 13.57 -28.55 -3.17
CA GLU A 2 12.28 -28.56 -3.90
C GLU A 2 11.37 -27.46 -3.38
N ILE A 3 10.84 -26.64 -4.28
CA ILE A 3 9.90 -25.57 -3.92
C ILE A 3 8.51 -26.16 -3.80
N THR A 4 7.98 -26.19 -2.58
CA THR A 4 6.66 -26.75 -2.30
C THR A 4 5.55 -25.72 -2.53
N ALA A 5 4.35 -26.23 -2.81
CA ALA A 5 3.16 -25.38 -2.95
C ALA A 5 2.88 -24.56 -1.67
N GLU A 6 3.22 -25.11 -0.51
CA GLU A 6 3.04 -24.45 0.78
C GLU A 6 4.01 -23.26 0.92
N MET A 7 5.26 -23.39 0.50
CA MET A 7 6.22 -22.29 0.45
C MET A 7 5.73 -21.15 -0.44
N VAL A 8 5.23 -21.49 -1.63
CA VAL A 8 4.66 -20.51 -2.56
C VAL A 8 3.45 -19.79 -1.96
N LYS A 9 2.54 -20.55 -1.35
CA LYS A 9 1.37 -19.98 -0.67
C LYS A 9 1.76 -19.02 0.46
N LYS A 10 2.72 -19.42 1.29
CA LYS A 10 3.22 -18.60 2.41
C LYS A 10 3.85 -17.29 1.93
N LEU A 11 4.69 -17.34 0.90
CA LEU A 11 5.32 -16.16 0.33
C LEU A 11 4.29 -15.22 -0.31
N ARG A 12 3.33 -15.79 -1.03
CA ARG A 12 2.22 -15.03 -1.62
C ARG A 12 1.38 -14.33 -0.55
N MET A 13 1.05 -15.01 0.53
CA MET A 13 0.27 -14.40 1.63
C MET A 13 1.02 -13.24 2.27
N LYS A 14 2.34 -13.35 2.39
CA LYS A 14 3.17 -12.33 3.00
C LYS A 14 3.40 -11.12 2.09
N THR A 15 3.61 -11.36 0.80
CA THR A 15 4.00 -10.30 -0.17
C THR A 15 2.84 -9.79 -1.02
N GLY A 16 1.77 -10.57 -1.12
CA GLY A 16 0.66 -10.29 -2.03
C GLY A 16 0.97 -10.50 -3.51
N ALA A 17 2.17 -10.97 -3.84
CA ALA A 17 2.54 -11.27 -5.21
C ALA A 17 1.71 -12.43 -5.80
N GLY A 18 1.63 -12.51 -7.12
CA GLY A 18 0.95 -13.61 -7.80
C GLY A 18 1.64 -14.96 -7.58
N ILE A 19 0.91 -16.05 -7.78
CA ILE A 19 1.42 -17.43 -7.57
C ILE A 19 2.69 -17.67 -8.38
N MET A 20 2.70 -17.33 -9.66
CA MET A 20 3.84 -17.56 -10.55
C MET A 20 5.06 -16.71 -10.17
N ALA A 21 4.84 -15.46 -9.80
CA ALA A 21 5.90 -14.57 -9.33
C ALA A 21 6.53 -15.10 -8.03
N SER A 22 5.69 -15.54 -7.08
CA SER A 22 6.15 -16.12 -5.81
C SER A 22 6.94 -17.41 -6.02
N LYS A 23 6.47 -18.28 -6.91
CA LYS A 23 7.17 -19.53 -7.28
C LYS A 23 8.54 -19.23 -7.89
N LYS A 24 8.57 -18.36 -8.89
CA LYS A 24 9.81 -17.96 -9.56
C LYS A 24 10.81 -17.32 -8.60
N ALA A 25 10.35 -16.42 -7.74
CA ALA A 25 11.21 -15.78 -6.74
C ALA A 25 11.84 -16.82 -5.79
N LEU A 26 11.10 -17.84 -5.37
CA LEU A 26 11.61 -18.93 -4.55
C LEU A 26 12.61 -19.81 -5.31
N GLU A 27 12.34 -20.13 -6.57
CA GLU A 27 13.25 -20.89 -7.43
C GLU A 27 14.57 -20.15 -7.62
N ASP A 28 14.53 -18.88 -8.01
CA ASP A 28 15.68 -18.01 -8.22
C ASP A 28 16.50 -17.82 -6.94
N SER A 29 15.83 -17.79 -5.80
CA SER A 29 16.44 -17.67 -4.46
C SER A 29 16.81 -19.02 -3.83
N LYS A 30 16.68 -20.13 -4.56
CA LYS A 30 16.98 -21.49 -4.08
C LYS A 30 16.28 -21.85 -2.77
N GLY A 31 15.03 -21.38 -2.61
CA GLY A 31 14.21 -21.60 -1.42
C GLY A 31 14.48 -20.65 -0.25
N ASP A 32 15.41 -19.70 -0.41
CA ASP A 32 15.64 -18.65 0.59
C ASP A 32 14.47 -17.65 0.60
N PHE A 33 13.67 -17.72 1.65
CA PHE A 33 12.44 -16.95 1.79
C PHE A 33 12.69 -15.44 1.86
N SER A 34 13.73 -15.02 2.57
CA SER A 34 14.10 -13.62 2.76
C SER A 34 14.55 -12.99 1.43
N LYS A 35 15.37 -13.72 0.66
CA LYS A 35 15.79 -13.27 -0.67
C LYS A 35 14.63 -13.23 -1.65
N ALA A 36 13.76 -14.23 -1.62
CA ALA A 36 12.58 -14.26 -2.48
C ALA A 36 11.64 -13.07 -2.20
N GLU A 37 11.45 -12.73 -0.93
CA GLU A 37 10.69 -11.57 -0.51
C GLU A 37 11.30 -10.27 -1.02
N GLN A 38 12.61 -10.11 -0.88
CA GLN A 38 13.34 -8.95 -1.38
C GLN A 38 13.22 -8.81 -2.92
N VAL A 39 13.36 -9.89 -3.65
CA VAL A 39 13.18 -9.90 -5.11
C VAL A 39 11.79 -9.44 -5.50
N LEU A 40 10.76 -9.94 -4.82
CA LEU A 40 9.37 -9.53 -5.09
C LEU A 40 9.12 -8.06 -4.75
N GLN A 41 9.72 -7.56 -3.68
CA GLN A 41 9.65 -6.15 -3.30
C GLN A 41 10.30 -5.26 -4.37
N GLU A 42 11.48 -5.61 -4.84
CA GLU A 42 12.19 -4.89 -5.92
C GLU A 42 11.39 -4.91 -7.22
N GLN A 43 10.78 -6.04 -7.57
CA GLN A 43 9.90 -6.14 -8.74
C GLN A 43 8.65 -5.27 -8.60
N GLY A 44 8.06 -5.19 -7.41
CA GLY A 44 6.93 -4.31 -7.10
C GLY A 44 7.30 -2.83 -7.25
N LEU A 45 8.45 -2.43 -6.73
CA LEU A 45 8.99 -1.06 -6.89
C LEU A 45 9.23 -0.72 -8.37
N ALA A 46 9.81 -1.63 -9.14
CA ALA A 46 10.05 -1.44 -10.58
C ALA A 46 8.72 -1.29 -11.35
N LEU A 47 7.72 -2.11 -11.01
CA LEU A 47 6.39 -2.01 -11.61
C LEU A 47 5.71 -0.69 -11.26
N ALA A 48 5.77 -0.26 -10.00
CA ALA A 48 5.21 1.02 -9.56
C ALA A 48 5.87 2.18 -10.29
N ALA A 49 7.19 2.18 -10.44
CA ALA A 49 7.92 3.19 -11.19
C ALA A 49 7.51 3.22 -12.66
N LYS A 50 7.32 2.06 -13.29
CA LYS A 50 6.86 1.93 -14.68
C LYS A 50 5.44 2.46 -14.88
N LYS A 51 4.58 2.32 -13.87
CA LYS A 51 3.17 2.74 -13.92
C LYS A 51 2.95 4.17 -13.47
N ALA A 52 3.92 4.83 -12.84
CA ALA A 52 3.79 6.14 -12.18
C ALA A 52 3.31 7.28 -13.11
N GLY A 53 3.55 7.18 -14.42
CA GLY A 53 3.09 8.17 -15.41
C GLY A 53 1.69 7.95 -15.96
N ARG A 54 0.99 6.89 -15.53
CA ARG A 54 -0.36 6.60 -16.04
C ARG A 54 -1.41 7.47 -15.38
N ASP A 55 -2.39 7.89 -16.20
CA ASP A 55 -3.52 8.69 -15.71
C ASP A 55 -4.39 7.90 -14.75
N THR A 56 -4.75 8.55 -13.65
CA THR A 56 -5.69 8.02 -12.66
C THR A 56 -6.95 8.87 -12.66
N SER A 57 -8.04 8.34 -13.21
CA SER A 57 -9.33 9.04 -13.31
C SER A 57 -10.40 8.50 -12.37
N GLU A 58 -10.15 7.36 -11.76
CA GLU A 58 -11.06 6.67 -10.85
C GLU A 58 -10.46 6.64 -9.44
N GLY A 59 -11.22 6.17 -8.48
CA GLY A 59 -10.78 6.04 -7.10
C GLY A 59 -11.89 6.19 -6.08
N VAL A 60 -11.49 6.47 -4.85
CA VAL A 60 -12.43 6.68 -3.74
C VAL A 60 -11.99 7.83 -2.84
N VAL A 61 -12.95 8.44 -2.17
CA VAL A 61 -12.73 9.26 -0.99
C VAL A 61 -13.11 8.40 0.22
N GLN A 62 -12.14 8.12 1.07
CA GLN A 62 -12.33 7.27 2.25
C GLN A 62 -12.24 8.11 3.51
N SER A 63 -13.14 7.85 4.46
CA SER A 63 -13.13 8.47 5.77
C SER A 63 -12.72 7.51 6.87
N TYR A 64 -12.17 8.06 7.94
CA TYR A 64 -12.01 7.40 9.22
C TYR A 64 -12.35 8.37 10.34
N ILE A 65 -13.27 8.00 11.20
CA ILE A 65 -13.59 8.76 12.40
C ILE A 65 -13.27 7.88 13.60
N HIS A 66 -12.35 8.35 14.44
CA HIS A 66 -11.93 7.61 15.62
C HIS A 66 -13.07 7.54 16.65
N THR A 67 -13.08 6.46 17.44
CA THR A 67 -14.04 6.28 18.52
C THR A 67 -14.12 7.52 19.42
N GLY A 68 -15.32 8.03 19.65
CA GLY A 68 -15.55 9.27 20.37
C GLY A 68 -15.71 10.51 19.49
N GLY A 69 -15.43 10.41 18.18
CA GLY A 69 -15.70 11.46 17.20
C GLY A 69 -14.84 12.72 17.32
N ARG A 70 -13.70 12.64 18.00
CA ARG A 70 -12.81 13.80 18.23
C ARG A 70 -11.67 13.93 17.21
N ILE A 71 -11.39 12.87 16.48
CA ILE A 71 -10.36 12.82 15.44
C ILE A 71 -10.96 12.16 14.20
N GLY A 72 -10.72 12.74 13.06
CA GLY A 72 -11.17 12.18 11.79
C GLY A 72 -10.27 12.56 10.63
N ALA A 73 -10.31 11.77 9.58
CA ALA A 73 -9.56 11.99 8.36
C ALA A 73 -10.37 11.62 7.12
N LEU A 74 -10.09 12.31 6.02
CA LEU A 74 -10.50 11.96 4.67
C LEU A 74 -9.26 11.80 3.80
N VAL A 75 -9.26 10.82 2.93
CA VAL A 75 -8.19 10.60 1.94
C VAL A 75 -8.78 10.32 0.57
N GLU A 76 -8.22 10.96 -0.45
CA GLU A 76 -8.52 10.68 -1.85
C GLU A 76 -7.45 9.76 -2.41
N VAL A 77 -7.85 8.54 -2.76
CA VAL A 77 -6.98 7.52 -3.35
C VAL A 77 -7.47 7.24 -4.76
N LYS A 78 -6.58 7.37 -5.73
CA LYS A 78 -6.89 7.25 -7.15
C LYS A 78 -6.29 5.98 -7.75
N CYS A 79 -6.96 5.46 -8.75
CA CYS A 79 -6.53 4.34 -9.59
C CYS A 79 -6.94 4.58 -11.05
N GLU A 80 -6.60 3.66 -11.94
CA GLU A 80 -6.87 3.84 -13.37
C GLU A 80 -8.32 3.50 -13.74
N THR A 81 -8.90 2.43 -13.12
CA THR A 81 -10.24 1.94 -13.47
C THR A 81 -11.16 1.82 -12.24
N ASP A 82 -12.46 1.87 -12.48
CA ASP A 82 -13.47 1.61 -11.46
C ASP A 82 -13.47 0.14 -10.98
N PHE A 83 -12.98 -0.77 -11.80
CA PHE A 83 -12.75 -2.17 -11.41
C PHE A 83 -11.83 -2.29 -10.21
N VAL A 84 -10.65 -1.65 -10.30
CA VAL A 84 -9.67 -1.68 -9.21
C VAL A 84 -10.19 -0.94 -7.99
N ALA A 85 -10.90 0.17 -8.17
CA ALA A 85 -11.51 0.92 -7.06
C ALA A 85 -12.46 0.08 -6.20
N ARG A 86 -13.04 -0.98 -6.74
CA ARG A 86 -13.96 -1.88 -6.03
C ARG A 86 -13.31 -3.15 -5.49
N THR A 87 -12.03 -3.38 -5.79
CA THR A 87 -11.31 -4.55 -5.24
C THR A 87 -11.12 -4.43 -3.74
N GLN A 88 -11.07 -5.57 -3.06
CA GLN A 88 -10.85 -5.61 -1.61
C GLN A 88 -9.49 -4.99 -1.24
N GLU A 89 -8.47 -5.25 -2.04
CA GLU A 89 -7.11 -4.71 -1.86
C GLU A 89 -7.11 -3.19 -1.87
N PHE A 90 -7.79 -2.57 -2.82
CA PHE A 90 -7.89 -1.11 -2.93
C PHE A 90 -8.73 -0.51 -1.80
N VAL A 91 -9.85 -1.13 -1.45
CA VAL A 91 -10.71 -0.70 -0.35
C VAL A 91 -9.96 -0.77 0.99
N ASP A 92 -9.27 -1.87 1.25
CA ASP A 92 -8.48 -2.04 2.47
C ASP A 92 -7.32 -1.03 2.55
N LEU A 93 -6.63 -0.78 1.44
CA LEU A 93 -5.61 0.26 1.35
C LEU A 93 -6.19 1.63 1.74
N SER A 94 -7.31 2.00 1.15
CA SER A 94 -7.95 3.29 1.39
C SER A 94 -8.36 3.46 2.86
N LYS A 95 -8.91 2.43 3.47
CA LYS A 95 -9.25 2.41 4.90
C LYS A 95 -8.03 2.52 5.80
N ASN A 96 -6.98 1.79 5.48
CA ASN A 96 -5.72 1.83 6.22
C ASN A 96 -5.04 3.20 6.11
N LEU A 97 -5.08 3.84 4.95
CA LEU A 97 -4.57 5.19 4.76
C LEU A 97 -5.33 6.23 5.61
N ALA A 98 -6.65 6.21 5.58
CA ALA A 98 -7.46 7.13 6.37
C ALA A 98 -7.19 6.96 7.89
N MET A 99 -7.11 5.74 8.36
CA MET A 99 -6.78 5.41 9.74
C MET A 99 -5.36 5.89 10.12
N GLN A 100 -4.38 5.65 9.28
CA GLN A 100 -2.99 6.09 9.48
C GLN A 100 -2.90 7.60 9.62
N ILE A 101 -3.58 8.34 8.75
CA ILE A 101 -3.63 9.80 8.78
C ILE A 101 -4.23 10.30 10.10
N ALA A 102 -5.35 9.72 10.52
CA ALA A 102 -5.99 10.07 11.78
C ALA A 102 -5.09 9.81 12.98
N ALA A 103 -4.39 8.67 13.00
CA ALA A 103 -3.55 8.23 14.13
C ALA A 103 -2.22 8.97 14.20
N MET A 104 -1.57 9.24 13.06
CA MET A 104 -0.18 9.69 13.02
C MET A 104 0.01 11.13 12.59
N ASN A 105 -1.07 11.84 12.24
CA ASN A 105 -1.06 13.26 11.89
C ASN A 105 0.13 13.69 10.98
N PRO A 106 0.20 13.22 9.73
CA PRO A 106 1.35 13.51 8.85
C PRO A 106 1.47 14.98 8.42
N ASP A 107 0.46 15.82 8.67
CA ASP A 107 0.46 17.25 8.37
C ASP A 107 1.37 18.11 9.28
N ASN A 108 1.93 17.53 10.33
CA ASN A 108 2.70 18.29 11.32
C ASN A 108 4.07 18.80 10.82
N GLU A 109 4.51 18.44 9.62
CA GLU A 109 5.91 18.64 9.25
C GLU A 109 6.17 19.66 8.13
N THR A 110 5.22 20.26 7.52
CA THR A 110 5.27 21.38 6.54
C THR A 110 4.24 21.17 5.43
N GLU A 111 3.53 22.22 5.07
CA GLU A 111 2.44 22.20 4.10
C GLU A 111 2.83 21.63 2.72
N ASP A 112 4.10 21.70 2.33
CA ASP A 112 4.56 21.27 1.01
C ASP A 112 4.96 19.80 0.88
N ASN A 113 5.05 19.05 2.01
CA ASN A 113 5.56 17.67 2.03
C ASN A 113 4.67 16.67 2.79
N SER A 114 3.40 16.99 2.99
CA SER A 114 2.49 16.14 3.77
C SER A 114 2.32 14.73 3.18
N LEU A 115 2.27 14.61 1.85
CA LEU A 115 2.19 13.32 1.17
C LEU A 115 3.48 12.51 1.33
N ASP A 116 4.64 13.13 1.16
CA ASP A 116 5.92 12.46 1.34
C ASP A 116 6.12 12.01 2.80
N SER A 117 5.69 12.82 3.75
CA SER A 117 5.68 12.48 5.17
C SER A 117 4.80 11.24 5.42
N LEU A 118 3.58 11.22 4.90
CA LEU A 118 2.68 10.07 5.02
C LEU A 118 3.30 8.81 4.44
N LEU A 119 3.83 8.87 3.22
CA LEU A 119 4.40 7.71 2.52
C LEU A 119 5.64 7.16 3.22
N SER A 120 6.37 7.99 3.95
CA SER A 120 7.58 7.61 4.71
C SER A 120 7.26 7.00 6.07
N GLN A 121 6.06 7.18 6.60
CA GLN A 121 5.68 6.65 7.92
C GLN A 121 5.65 5.13 7.93
N GLU A 122 6.08 4.54 9.02
CA GLU A 122 5.84 3.12 9.29
C GLU A 122 4.34 2.88 9.47
N PHE A 123 3.85 1.81 8.86
CA PHE A 123 2.44 1.45 8.97
C PHE A 123 2.13 0.99 10.39
N ILE A 124 1.17 1.62 11.07
CA ILE A 124 0.87 1.33 12.48
C ILE A 124 0.41 -0.11 12.73
N LYS A 125 -0.21 -0.76 11.76
CA LYS A 125 -0.62 -2.17 11.87
C LYS A 125 0.51 -3.15 11.56
N ASP A 126 1.54 -2.73 10.87
CA ASP A 126 2.70 -3.54 10.51
C ASP A 126 3.94 -2.63 10.33
N PRO A 127 4.68 -2.35 11.42
CA PRO A 127 5.83 -1.45 11.38
C PRO A 127 7.01 -1.93 10.52
N SER A 128 6.95 -3.15 9.99
CA SER A 128 7.97 -3.67 9.06
C SER A 128 7.88 -3.07 7.67
N LYS A 129 6.80 -2.34 7.38
CA LYS A 129 6.58 -1.66 6.09
C LYS A 129 6.23 -0.20 6.29
N THR A 130 6.58 0.61 5.28
CA THR A 130 6.13 2.00 5.18
C THR A 130 4.77 2.07 4.46
N ILE A 131 4.10 3.18 4.59
CA ILE A 131 2.86 3.44 3.83
C ILE A 131 3.14 3.44 2.32
N GLY A 132 4.28 3.98 1.88
CA GLY A 132 4.70 3.92 0.47
C GLY A 132 4.85 2.51 -0.04
N GLU A 133 5.43 1.61 0.75
CA GLU A 133 5.53 0.18 0.42
C GLU A 133 4.16 -0.49 0.34
N LEU A 134 3.23 -0.11 1.22
CA LEU A 134 1.85 -0.60 1.19
C LEU A 134 1.14 -0.22 -0.13
N VAL A 135 1.30 1.02 -0.58
CA VAL A 135 0.77 1.49 -1.86
C VAL A 135 1.39 0.72 -3.03
N THR A 136 2.71 0.51 -3.00
CA THR A 136 3.44 -0.26 -4.01
C THR A 136 2.96 -1.70 -4.09
N GLU A 137 2.69 -2.35 -2.96
CA GLU A 137 2.13 -3.71 -2.91
C GLU A 137 0.78 -3.79 -3.63
N VAL A 138 -0.11 -2.81 -3.43
CA VAL A 138 -1.42 -2.79 -4.09
C VAL A 138 -1.27 -2.52 -5.59
N THR A 139 -0.33 -1.67 -6.00
CA THR A 139 0.03 -1.49 -7.41
C THR A 139 0.48 -2.81 -8.03
N ALA A 140 1.33 -3.57 -7.34
CA ALA A 140 1.80 -4.87 -7.83
C ALA A 140 0.66 -5.90 -7.94
N LYS A 141 -0.30 -5.90 -7.01
CA LYS A 141 -1.45 -6.81 -7.02
C LYS A 141 -2.45 -6.49 -8.11
N THR A 142 -2.73 -5.22 -8.33
CA THR A 142 -3.77 -4.76 -9.25
C THR A 142 -3.26 -4.49 -10.67
N GLY A 143 -1.97 -4.25 -10.82
CA GLY A 143 -1.35 -3.88 -12.09
C GLY A 143 -1.65 -2.45 -12.55
N GLU A 144 -2.26 -1.63 -11.69
CA GLU A 144 -2.62 -0.25 -12.00
C GLU A 144 -1.83 0.75 -11.16
N HIS A 145 -1.64 1.95 -11.71
CA HIS A 145 -1.11 3.08 -10.96
C HIS A 145 -2.09 3.45 -9.84
N ILE A 146 -1.59 3.47 -8.62
CA ILE A 146 -2.31 3.90 -7.42
C ILE A 146 -1.66 5.19 -6.92
N GLU A 147 -2.46 6.21 -6.70
CA GLU A 147 -1.99 7.52 -6.25
C GLU A 147 -2.78 7.98 -5.02
N VAL A 148 -2.08 8.34 -3.96
CA VAL A 148 -2.66 9.10 -2.85
C VAL A 148 -2.63 10.57 -3.27
N LYS A 149 -3.79 11.13 -3.60
CA LYS A 149 -3.86 12.47 -4.18
C LYS A 149 -3.77 13.56 -3.13
N ARG A 150 -4.56 13.44 -2.09
CA ARG A 150 -4.66 14.40 -0.99
C ARG A 150 -5.36 13.81 0.21
N PHE A 151 -5.18 14.45 1.35
CA PHE A 151 -5.89 14.10 2.57
C PHE A 151 -6.09 15.33 3.45
N ILE A 152 -7.00 15.20 4.40
CA ILE A 152 -7.24 16.18 5.45
C ILE A 152 -7.53 15.48 6.76
N ARG A 153 -7.05 16.05 7.86
CA ARG A 153 -7.27 15.55 9.20
C ARG A 153 -7.85 16.67 10.08
N PHE A 154 -8.84 16.33 10.86
CA PHE A 154 -9.36 17.19 11.90
C PHE A 154 -9.23 16.54 13.27
N ALA A 155 -8.88 17.31 14.28
CA ALA A 155 -8.90 16.88 15.66
C ALA A 155 -9.42 18.03 16.54
N ILE A 156 -10.28 17.70 17.50
CA ILE A 156 -10.78 18.69 18.46
C ILE A 156 -9.62 19.09 19.37
N GLY A 157 -9.36 20.38 19.48
CA GLY A 157 -8.29 20.94 20.30
C GLY A 157 -7.00 21.26 19.56
N ASP A 158 -6.97 21.02 18.26
CA ASP A 158 -5.85 21.43 17.41
C ASP A 158 -6.09 22.83 16.81
#